data_492764f4cbb7249cec98bb78b6c46535
#
_entry.id   492764f4cbb7249cec98bb78b6c46535
#
_cell.length_a   1.000
_cell.length_b   1.000
_cell.length_c   1.000
_cell.angle_alpha   90.00
_cell.angle_beta   90.00
_cell.angle_gamma   90.00
#
_symmetry.space_group_name_H-M   'P 1'
#
loop_
_entity.id
_entity.type
_entity.pdbx_description
1 polymer ?
#
loop_
_entity_poly.entity_id
_entity_poly.type
_entity_poly.pdbx_seq_one_letter_code
_entity_poly.pdbx_strand_id
1 'polypeptide(L)'
;MLNIALVGIGFIGEEHVVAIRRTNLGRVVALVGRDLEKTRRKALMLGVDKVYDDIHYVLEDKEIQVVHICTPNLLHYPMVKKALEAGKHVVCEKPLTMTSEEARELVSIAEQKNLINAIHFNIRYYPLIRHAKAVIQKGEIGRVYAVTGSYLQDWLVKDTDYSWRLEASKSGETRAVGDIGTHWMDLVEYVTGLKITEVNADMGTFLSKRKKPKKGIETWSGKLLKNDDYEIVDIDTEDYASSMVIGHDDRSG
;
A
#
# COMPACT_ATOMS: atom_id res chain seq x y z
N MET A 1 -11.36 12.68 -19.76
CA MET A 1 -10.26 12.65 -18.75
C MET A 1 -10.90 12.49 -17.39
N LEU A 2 -10.47 11.51 -16.57
CA LEU A 2 -11.03 11.27 -15.24
C LEU A 2 -10.56 12.32 -14.24
N ASN A 3 -11.46 12.83 -13.41
CA ASN A 3 -11.11 13.65 -12.27
C ASN A 3 -10.86 12.76 -11.05
N ILE A 4 -9.73 12.92 -10.42
CA ILE A 4 -9.22 12.04 -9.37
C ILE A 4 -8.98 12.87 -8.11
N ALA A 5 -9.45 12.37 -6.97
CA ALA A 5 -9.03 12.88 -5.67
C ALA A 5 -7.98 11.96 -5.06
N LEU A 6 -7.02 12.54 -4.35
CA LEU A 6 -6.00 11.79 -3.64
C LEU A 6 -6.08 12.06 -2.14
N VAL A 7 -6.21 11.00 -1.36
CA VAL A 7 -6.33 11.04 0.10
C VAL A 7 -5.05 10.48 0.71
N GLY A 8 -4.35 11.31 1.50
CA GLY A 8 -3.06 10.96 2.07
C GLY A 8 -1.89 11.41 1.21
N ILE A 9 -1.42 12.63 1.44
CA ILE A 9 -0.33 13.25 0.67
C ILE A 9 1.04 13.05 1.36
N GLY A 10 1.35 11.80 1.69
CA GLY A 10 2.67 11.34 2.09
C GLY A 10 3.57 11.11 0.88
N PHE A 11 4.71 10.44 1.11
CA PHE A 11 5.68 10.09 0.06
C PHE A 11 5.00 9.40 -1.14
N ILE A 12 4.24 8.32 -0.90
CA ILE A 12 3.61 7.57 -1.99
C ILE A 12 2.47 8.34 -2.67
N GLY A 13 1.77 9.22 -1.95
CA GLY A 13 0.71 10.03 -2.54
C GLY A 13 1.23 11.00 -3.61
N GLU A 14 2.43 11.56 -3.41
CA GLU A 14 3.08 12.40 -4.43
C GLU A 14 3.41 11.60 -5.69
N GLU A 15 3.91 10.36 -5.53
CA GLU A 15 4.21 9.46 -6.64
C GLU A 15 2.95 9.10 -7.44
N HIS A 16 1.81 8.90 -6.77
CA HIS A 16 0.54 8.70 -7.46
C HIS A 16 0.15 9.90 -8.33
N VAL A 17 0.33 11.14 -7.83
CA VAL A 17 0.04 12.35 -8.63
C VAL A 17 0.92 12.40 -9.88
N VAL A 18 2.22 12.12 -9.73
CA VAL A 18 3.18 12.09 -10.84
C VAL A 18 2.82 10.99 -11.85
N ALA A 19 2.52 9.79 -11.36
CA ALA A 19 2.15 8.65 -12.20
C ALA A 19 0.87 8.92 -13.00
N ILE A 20 -0.18 9.42 -12.35
CA ILE A 20 -1.45 9.77 -13.01
C ILE A 20 -1.20 10.76 -14.16
N ARG A 21 -0.42 11.80 -13.94
CA ARG A 21 -0.09 12.79 -14.97
C ARG A 21 0.61 12.19 -16.17
N ARG A 22 1.55 11.27 -15.94
CA ARG A 22 2.28 10.58 -17.03
C ARG A 22 1.37 9.74 -17.91
N THR A 23 0.23 9.27 -17.41
CA THR A 23 -0.73 8.50 -18.22
C THR A 23 -1.52 9.37 -19.20
N ASN A 24 -1.70 10.64 -18.88
CA ASN A 24 -2.58 11.57 -19.59
C ASN A 24 -4.06 11.11 -19.70
N LEU A 25 -4.47 10.15 -18.86
CA LEU A 25 -5.84 9.61 -18.82
C LEU A 25 -6.70 10.25 -17.72
N GLY A 26 -6.07 10.83 -16.72
CA GLY A 26 -6.71 11.46 -15.58
C GLY A 26 -5.96 12.69 -15.09
N ARG A 27 -6.63 13.50 -14.28
CA ARG A 27 -6.02 14.62 -13.57
C ARG A 27 -6.39 14.56 -12.08
N VAL A 28 -5.43 14.83 -11.21
CA VAL A 28 -5.69 15.02 -9.80
C VAL A 28 -6.25 16.45 -9.62
N VAL A 29 -7.49 16.53 -9.17
CA VAL A 29 -8.22 17.80 -8.97
C VAL A 29 -8.34 18.19 -7.51
N ALA A 30 -8.15 17.24 -6.58
CA ALA A 30 -8.25 17.47 -5.14
C ALA A 30 -7.22 16.66 -4.36
N LEU A 31 -6.66 17.27 -3.32
CA LEU A 31 -5.86 16.60 -2.30
C LEU A 31 -6.57 16.65 -0.95
N VAL A 32 -6.53 15.54 -0.23
CA VAL A 32 -7.08 15.43 1.13
C VAL A 32 -5.96 15.03 2.08
N GLY A 33 -5.78 15.82 3.15
CA GLY A 33 -4.77 15.53 4.15
C GLY A 33 -5.07 16.18 5.49
N ARG A 34 -4.83 15.46 6.58
CA ARG A 34 -5.14 15.87 7.96
C ARG A 34 -4.57 17.24 8.36
N ASP A 35 -3.37 17.56 7.89
CA ASP A 35 -2.72 18.87 8.09
C ASP A 35 -2.97 19.73 6.85
N LEU A 36 -3.95 20.63 6.96
CA LEU A 36 -4.41 21.47 5.85
C LEU A 36 -3.29 22.36 5.30
N GLU A 37 -2.46 22.94 6.16
CA GLU A 37 -1.36 23.82 5.74
C GLU A 37 -0.28 23.04 4.98
N LYS A 38 0.11 21.89 5.48
CA LYS A 38 1.03 20.99 4.79
C LYS A 38 0.45 20.54 3.46
N THR A 39 -0.84 20.22 3.42
CA THR A 39 -1.52 19.77 2.22
C THR A 39 -1.61 20.88 1.17
N ARG A 40 -1.88 22.14 1.59
CA ARG A 40 -1.87 23.32 0.70
C ARG A 40 -0.51 23.55 0.07
N ARG A 41 0.58 23.49 0.86
CA ARG A 41 1.95 23.62 0.31
C ARG A 41 2.22 22.57 -0.76
N LYS A 42 1.86 21.31 -0.50
CA LYS A 42 2.03 20.23 -1.48
C LYS A 42 1.13 20.40 -2.71
N ALA A 43 -0.10 20.85 -2.52
CA ALA A 43 -1.02 21.14 -3.61
C ALA A 43 -0.45 22.22 -4.56
N LEU A 44 0.11 23.29 -3.99
CA LEU A 44 0.78 24.34 -4.77
C LEU A 44 1.95 23.76 -5.59
N MET A 45 2.82 22.97 -4.96
CA MET A 45 3.96 22.33 -5.64
C MET A 45 3.50 21.37 -6.75
N LEU A 46 2.42 20.66 -6.51
CA LEU A 46 1.84 19.69 -7.43
C LEU A 46 0.81 20.30 -8.40
N GLY A 47 0.53 21.59 -8.34
CA GLY A 47 -0.45 22.26 -9.22
C GLY A 47 -1.85 21.61 -9.12
N VAL A 48 -2.34 21.39 -7.89
CA VAL A 48 -3.68 20.89 -7.60
C VAL A 48 -4.48 21.96 -6.87
N ASP A 49 -5.66 22.27 -7.37
CA ASP A 49 -6.39 23.46 -6.93
C ASP A 49 -7.20 23.25 -5.64
N LYS A 50 -7.89 22.10 -5.52
CA LYS A 50 -8.77 21.83 -4.39
C LYS A 50 -8.00 21.12 -3.26
N VAL A 51 -8.16 21.60 -2.02
CA VAL A 51 -7.49 21.04 -0.83
C VAL A 51 -8.50 20.91 0.30
N TYR A 52 -8.56 19.74 0.91
CA TYR A 52 -9.48 19.41 1.99
C TYR A 52 -8.77 18.71 3.14
N ASP A 53 -9.35 18.76 4.33
CA ASP A 53 -8.92 18.03 5.54
C ASP A 53 -9.76 16.78 5.82
N ASP A 54 -10.91 16.64 5.15
CA ASP A 54 -11.79 15.49 5.26
C ASP A 54 -12.16 14.92 3.88
N ILE A 55 -12.19 13.58 3.80
CA ILE A 55 -12.57 12.85 2.59
C ILE A 55 -14.02 13.13 2.15
N HIS A 56 -14.89 13.49 3.09
CA HIS A 56 -16.31 13.75 2.83
C HIS A 56 -16.52 14.76 1.69
N TYR A 57 -15.74 15.83 1.65
CA TYR A 57 -15.85 16.84 0.59
C TYR A 57 -15.60 16.29 -0.82
N VAL A 58 -14.71 15.32 -0.98
CA VAL A 58 -14.45 14.70 -2.29
C VAL A 58 -15.47 13.62 -2.61
N LEU A 59 -16.09 12.99 -1.61
CA LEU A 59 -17.14 12.00 -1.81
C LEU A 59 -18.45 12.64 -2.31
N GLU A 60 -18.76 13.83 -1.87
CA GLU A 60 -19.93 14.60 -2.31
C GLU A 60 -19.74 15.26 -3.68
N ASP A 61 -18.51 15.52 -4.09
CA ASP A 61 -18.21 16.17 -5.39
C ASP A 61 -18.52 15.21 -6.54
N LYS A 62 -19.59 15.49 -7.30
CA LYS A 62 -20.03 14.66 -8.43
C LYS A 62 -19.07 14.69 -9.61
N GLU A 63 -18.18 15.69 -9.67
CA GLU A 63 -17.18 15.76 -10.73
C GLU A 63 -15.98 14.84 -10.50
N ILE A 64 -15.82 14.28 -9.30
CA ILE A 64 -14.77 13.32 -8.95
C ILE A 64 -15.28 11.92 -9.18
N GLN A 65 -14.62 11.17 -10.06
CA GLN A 65 -14.97 9.79 -10.39
C GLN A 65 -14.14 8.76 -9.61
N VAL A 66 -12.87 9.07 -9.32
CA VAL A 66 -11.92 8.13 -8.74
C VAL A 66 -11.30 8.71 -7.48
N VAL A 67 -11.14 7.88 -6.46
CA VAL A 67 -10.43 8.25 -5.23
C VAL A 67 -9.21 7.34 -5.06
N HIS A 68 -8.02 7.94 -4.98
CA HIS A 68 -6.80 7.24 -4.59
C HIS A 68 -6.60 7.37 -3.07
N ILE A 69 -6.42 6.25 -2.37
CA ILE A 69 -6.23 6.20 -0.91
C ILE A 69 -4.79 5.77 -0.62
N CYS A 70 -4.02 6.70 -0.07
CA CYS A 70 -2.58 6.60 0.21
C CYS A 70 -2.28 6.92 1.68
N THR A 71 -3.21 6.62 2.57
CA THR A 71 -3.13 6.82 4.02
C THR A 71 -2.38 5.68 4.71
N PRO A 72 -2.12 5.74 6.03
CA PRO A 72 -1.71 4.57 6.79
C PRO A 72 -2.76 3.44 6.75
N ASN A 73 -2.32 2.19 6.86
CA ASN A 73 -3.11 0.98 6.66
C ASN A 73 -4.45 0.96 7.42
N LEU A 74 -4.45 1.37 8.69
CA LEU A 74 -5.65 1.43 9.54
C LEU A 74 -6.80 2.22 8.89
N LEU A 75 -6.49 3.21 8.07
CA LEU A 75 -7.48 4.10 7.46
C LEU A 75 -7.97 3.59 6.10
N HIS A 76 -7.35 2.54 5.52
CA HIS A 76 -7.74 2.04 4.20
C HIS A 76 -9.18 1.57 4.18
N TYR A 77 -9.52 0.58 5.03
CA TYR A 77 -10.87 0.01 5.06
C TYR A 77 -11.97 1.07 5.22
N PRO A 78 -11.98 1.92 6.27
CA PRO A 78 -13.08 2.88 6.45
C PRO A 78 -13.16 3.92 5.31
N MET A 79 -12.03 4.30 4.69
CA MET A 79 -12.03 5.27 3.60
C MET A 79 -12.45 4.64 2.28
N VAL A 80 -11.98 3.42 1.97
CA VAL A 80 -12.41 2.66 0.79
C VAL A 80 -13.90 2.40 0.84
N LYS A 81 -14.42 1.94 1.99
CA LYS A 81 -15.84 1.68 2.19
C LYS A 81 -16.67 2.92 1.88
N LYS A 82 -16.35 4.05 2.52
CA LYS A 82 -17.06 5.32 2.26
C LYS A 82 -17.00 5.74 0.79
N ALA A 83 -15.85 5.57 0.13
CA ALA A 83 -15.71 5.93 -1.27
C ALA A 83 -16.57 5.05 -2.19
N LEU A 84 -16.57 3.73 -1.97
CA LEU A 84 -17.42 2.80 -2.71
C LEU A 84 -18.92 3.07 -2.45
N GLU A 85 -19.30 3.30 -1.19
CA GLU A 85 -20.68 3.65 -0.81
C GLU A 85 -21.16 4.93 -1.50
N ALA A 86 -20.27 5.92 -1.67
CA ALA A 86 -20.52 7.16 -2.39
C ALA A 86 -20.47 7.00 -3.93
N GLY A 87 -20.29 5.79 -4.45
CA GLY A 87 -20.27 5.52 -5.89
C GLY A 87 -18.98 5.92 -6.59
N LYS A 88 -17.86 6.02 -5.86
CA LYS A 88 -16.56 6.35 -6.44
C LYS A 88 -15.79 5.08 -6.79
N HIS A 89 -15.09 5.09 -7.92
CA HIS A 89 -14.03 4.11 -8.20
C HIS A 89 -12.86 4.33 -7.24
N VAL A 90 -12.16 3.25 -6.87
CA VAL A 90 -11.11 3.34 -5.84
C VAL A 90 -9.82 2.69 -6.31
N VAL A 91 -8.71 3.38 -6.06
CA VAL A 91 -7.36 2.80 -6.04
C VAL A 91 -6.83 2.94 -4.63
N CYS A 92 -6.52 1.85 -3.96
CA CYS A 92 -6.01 1.86 -2.58
C CYS A 92 -4.58 1.35 -2.52
N GLU A 93 -3.75 1.97 -1.69
CA GLU A 93 -2.45 1.43 -1.33
C GLU A 93 -2.59 0.08 -0.62
N LYS A 94 -1.55 -0.71 -0.71
CA LYS A 94 -1.47 -2.02 -0.04
C LYS A 94 -1.00 -1.84 1.44
N PRO A 95 -1.40 -2.75 2.34
CA PRO A 95 -2.45 -3.75 2.18
C PRO A 95 -3.83 -3.10 2.11
N LEU A 96 -4.79 -3.73 1.46
CA LEU A 96 -6.14 -3.15 1.29
C LEU A 96 -6.83 -2.92 2.63
N THR A 97 -6.71 -3.87 3.54
CA THR A 97 -7.38 -3.89 4.84
C THR A 97 -6.49 -4.54 5.90
N MET A 98 -6.93 -4.53 7.14
CA MET A 98 -6.26 -5.19 8.26
C MET A 98 -6.71 -6.65 8.43
N THR A 99 -7.91 -6.99 7.96
CA THR A 99 -8.47 -8.35 8.05
C THR A 99 -9.06 -8.80 6.71
N SER A 100 -9.20 -10.10 6.55
CA SER A 100 -9.81 -10.70 5.35
C SER A 100 -11.33 -10.44 5.29
N GLU A 101 -11.99 -10.31 6.42
CA GLU A 101 -13.41 -9.98 6.53
C GLU A 101 -13.69 -8.59 5.96
N GLU A 102 -12.91 -7.61 6.36
CA GLU A 102 -12.98 -6.25 5.81
C GLU A 102 -12.77 -6.25 4.29
N ALA A 103 -11.79 -7.02 3.80
CA ALA A 103 -11.52 -7.12 2.36
C ALA A 103 -12.71 -7.72 1.59
N ARG A 104 -13.33 -8.80 2.11
CA ARG A 104 -14.51 -9.41 1.49
C ARG A 104 -15.69 -8.45 1.44
N GLU A 105 -15.90 -7.66 2.50
CA GLU A 105 -16.96 -6.65 2.51
C GLU A 105 -16.73 -5.60 1.42
N LEU A 106 -15.50 -5.07 1.28
CA LEU A 106 -15.18 -4.08 0.23
C LEU A 106 -15.40 -4.64 -1.17
N VAL A 107 -15.01 -5.89 -1.43
CA VAL A 107 -15.25 -6.57 -2.71
C VAL A 107 -16.74 -6.66 -2.99
N SER A 108 -17.52 -7.11 -2.00
CA SER A 108 -18.99 -7.21 -2.14
C SER A 108 -19.65 -5.87 -2.48
N ILE A 109 -19.25 -4.78 -1.81
CA ILE A 109 -19.78 -3.43 -2.08
C ILE A 109 -19.41 -3.00 -3.51
N ALA A 110 -18.16 -3.22 -3.92
CA ALA A 110 -17.69 -2.82 -5.25
C ALA A 110 -18.44 -3.57 -6.37
N GLU A 111 -18.66 -4.87 -6.20
CA GLU A 111 -19.42 -5.71 -7.14
C GLU A 111 -20.88 -5.28 -7.22
N GLN A 112 -21.56 -5.12 -6.07
CA GLN A 112 -22.98 -4.69 -6.02
C GLN A 112 -23.20 -3.33 -6.69
N LYS A 113 -22.24 -2.43 -6.60
CA LYS A 113 -22.31 -1.09 -7.20
C LYS A 113 -21.69 -1.01 -8.60
N ASN A 114 -21.14 -2.11 -9.11
CA ASN A 114 -20.41 -2.15 -10.38
C ASN A 114 -19.30 -1.10 -10.46
N LEU A 115 -18.49 -0.99 -9.40
CA LEU A 115 -17.40 -0.04 -9.28
C LEU A 115 -16.06 -0.72 -9.53
N ILE A 116 -15.21 -0.03 -10.27
CA ILE A 116 -13.81 -0.45 -10.46
C ILE A 116 -13.04 -0.16 -9.18
N ASN A 117 -12.32 -1.15 -8.69
CA ASN A 117 -11.42 -1.04 -7.57
C ASN A 117 -10.08 -1.70 -7.90
N ALA A 118 -9.01 -1.19 -7.31
CA ALA A 118 -7.67 -1.74 -7.50
C ALA A 118 -6.83 -1.55 -6.24
N ILE A 119 -6.01 -2.55 -5.93
CA ILE A 119 -4.95 -2.46 -4.91
C ILE A 119 -3.63 -2.15 -5.62
N HIS A 120 -2.86 -1.22 -5.09
CA HIS A 120 -1.63 -0.75 -5.73
C HIS A 120 -0.43 -1.69 -5.49
N PHE A 121 -0.51 -2.92 -6.00
CA PHE A 121 0.65 -3.82 -6.12
C PHE A 121 1.46 -3.47 -7.36
N ASN A 122 2.19 -2.37 -7.31
CA ASN A 122 2.87 -1.75 -8.44
C ASN A 122 3.97 -2.63 -9.08
N ILE A 123 4.57 -3.56 -8.32
CA ILE A 123 5.66 -4.43 -8.81
C ILE A 123 5.21 -5.30 -9.99
N ARG A 124 3.92 -5.69 -10.05
CA ARG A 124 3.34 -6.43 -11.19
C ARG A 124 3.60 -5.76 -12.54
N TYR A 125 3.73 -4.43 -12.56
CA TYR A 125 3.80 -3.64 -13.78
C TYR A 125 5.22 -3.37 -14.26
N TYR A 126 6.24 -3.84 -13.53
CA TYR A 126 7.62 -3.73 -13.99
C TYR A 126 7.81 -4.54 -15.29
N PRO A 127 8.51 -4.00 -16.30
CA PRO A 127 8.63 -4.65 -17.60
C PRO A 127 9.14 -6.09 -17.54
N LEU A 128 10.16 -6.36 -16.71
CA LEU A 128 10.71 -7.71 -16.55
C LEU A 128 9.76 -8.68 -15.87
N ILE A 129 8.90 -8.21 -14.97
CA ILE A 129 7.88 -9.04 -14.32
C ILE A 129 6.81 -9.46 -15.35
N ARG A 130 6.37 -8.54 -16.18
CA ARG A 130 5.45 -8.86 -17.28
C ARG A 130 6.08 -9.83 -18.29
N HIS A 131 7.37 -9.69 -18.56
CA HIS A 131 8.11 -10.62 -19.41
C HIS A 131 8.18 -12.01 -18.77
N ALA A 132 8.57 -12.11 -17.49
CA ALA A 132 8.61 -13.38 -16.76
C ALA A 132 7.25 -14.10 -16.79
N LYS A 133 6.15 -13.36 -16.54
CA LYS A 133 4.80 -13.91 -16.69
C LYS A 133 4.55 -14.46 -18.08
N ALA A 134 4.90 -13.72 -19.12
CA ALA A 134 4.69 -14.14 -20.52
C ALA A 134 5.48 -15.42 -20.84
N VAL A 135 6.73 -15.54 -20.39
CA VAL A 135 7.57 -16.74 -20.55
C VAL A 135 6.91 -17.97 -19.92
N ILE A 136 6.43 -17.82 -18.68
CA ILE A 136 5.73 -18.92 -17.99
C ILE A 136 4.42 -19.28 -18.69
N GLN A 137 3.62 -18.30 -19.07
CA GLN A 137 2.34 -18.53 -19.74
C GLN A 137 2.47 -19.21 -21.10
N LYS A 138 3.58 -18.96 -21.82
CA LYS A 138 3.89 -19.65 -23.08
C LYS A 138 4.46 -21.05 -22.88
N GLY A 139 4.73 -21.46 -21.64
CA GLY A 139 5.32 -22.76 -21.32
C GLY A 139 6.81 -22.89 -21.66
N GLU A 140 7.51 -21.77 -21.90
CA GLU A 140 8.92 -21.78 -22.31
C GLU A 140 9.87 -22.40 -21.28
N ILE A 141 9.49 -22.36 -19.99
CA ILE A 141 10.23 -23.02 -18.89
C ILE A 141 9.58 -24.33 -18.42
N GLY A 142 8.52 -24.78 -19.07
CA GLY A 142 7.75 -25.95 -18.66
C GLY A 142 6.90 -25.70 -17.40
N ARG A 143 6.61 -26.79 -16.69
CA ARG A 143 5.80 -26.73 -15.45
C ARG A 143 6.59 -26.12 -14.30
N VAL A 144 6.00 -25.15 -13.61
CA VAL A 144 6.56 -24.58 -12.38
C VAL A 144 6.28 -25.55 -11.21
N TYR A 145 7.31 -26.03 -10.56
CA TYR A 145 7.21 -26.94 -9.41
C TYR A 145 7.47 -26.22 -8.08
N ALA A 146 8.34 -25.22 -8.10
CA ALA A 146 8.68 -24.43 -6.92
C ALA A 146 9.08 -23.02 -7.33
N VAL A 147 8.82 -22.07 -6.45
CA VAL A 147 9.29 -20.69 -6.55
C VAL A 147 10.02 -20.37 -5.26
N THR A 148 11.24 -19.87 -5.36
CA THR A 148 12.03 -19.40 -4.23
C THR A 148 12.48 -17.98 -4.48
N GLY A 149 12.56 -17.18 -3.42
CA GLY A 149 13.01 -15.81 -3.53
C GLY A 149 12.98 -15.07 -2.21
N SER A 150 13.40 -13.81 -2.24
CA SER A 150 13.37 -12.92 -1.09
C SER A 150 13.01 -11.52 -1.51
N TYR A 151 12.39 -10.78 -0.60
CA TYR A 151 12.22 -9.34 -0.72
C TYR A 151 12.85 -8.68 0.52
N LEU A 152 13.92 -7.95 0.30
CA LEU A 152 14.73 -7.34 1.34
C LEU A 152 14.75 -5.83 1.16
N GLN A 153 14.69 -5.10 2.27
CA GLN A 153 14.74 -3.64 2.30
C GLN A 153 15.65 -3.16 3.43
N ASP A 154 16.31 -2.03 3.24
CA ASP A 154 17.30 -1.46 4.16
C ASP A 154 16.82 -0.23 4.93
N TRP A 155 15.59 0.18 4.77
CA TRP A 155 15.07 1.44 5.33
C TRP A 155 14.82 1.43 6.84
N LEU A 156 14.81 0.25 7.49
CA LEU A 156 14.61 0.07 8.94
C LEU A 156 15.71 -0.77 9.60
N VAL A 157 16.95 -0.69 9.10
CA VAL A 157 18.09 -1.47 9.60
C VAL A 157 18.62 -0.95 10.93
N LYS A 158 18.67 0.37 11.12
CA LYS A 158 19.21 0.99 12.33
C LYS A 158 18.17 1.15 13.42
N ASP A 159 18.58 1.14 14.67
CA ASP A 159 17.71 1.42 15.82
C ASP A 159 17.11 2.85 15.79
N THR A 160 17.74 3.78 15.05
CA THR A 160 17.26 5.15 14.80
C THR A 160 16.31 5.27 13.61
N ASP A 161 16.15 4.21 12.81
CA ASP A 161 15.19 4.21 11.73
C ASP A 161 13.80 4.00 12.30
N TYR A 162 12.95 5.02 12.20
CA TYR A 162 11.60 4.98 12.74
C TYR A 162 10.57 5.44 11.71
N SER A 163 9.46 4.76 11.65
CA SER A 163 8.29 5.15 10.87
C SER A 163 7.00 4.65 11.53
N TRP A 164 5.85 5.18 11.10
CA TRP A 164 4.54 4.74 11.57
C TRP A 164 4.28 3.24 11.34
N ARG A 165 5.01 2.62 10.41
CA ARG A 165 4.94 1.19 10.12
C ARG A 165 5.34 0.30 11.30
N LEU A 166 6.12 0.84 12.23
CA LEU A 166 6.52 0.15 13.45
C LEU A 166 5.43 0.16 14.54
N GLU A 167 4.37 0.92 14.33
CA GLU A 167 3.27 1.05 15.28
C GLU A 167 2.12 0.11 14.84
N ALA A 168 1.94 -1.04 15.50
CA ALA A 168 0.91 -2.04 15.17
C ALA A 168 -0.49 -1.43 15.08
N SER A 169 -0.78 -0.43 15.90
CA SER A 169 -2.04 0.34 15.86
C SER A 169 -2.28 1.10 14.54
N LYS A 170 -1.25 1.29 13.70
CA LYS A 170 -1.34 2.00 12.42
C LYS A 170 -1.08 1.09 11.22
N SER A 171 -0.18 0.12 11.37
CA SER A 171 0.26 -0.77 10.29
C SER A 171 -0.44 -2.12 10.27
N GLY A 172 -0.96 -2.57 11.41
CA GLY A 172 -1.46 -3.91 11.62
C GLY A 172 -0.51 -4.75 12.46
N GLU A 173 -0.93 -5.97 12.76
CA GLU A 173 -0.16 -6.91 13.59
C GLU A 173 1.15 -7.34 12.92
N THR A 174 1.20 -7.34 11.59
CA THR A 174 2.39 -7.66 10.81
C THR A 174 2.99 -6.42 10.18
N ARG A 175 4.32 -6.33 10.14
CA ARG A 175 5.05 -5.23 9.52
C ARG A 175 5.81 -5.66 8.27
N ALA A 176 6.83 -6.51 8.41
CA ALA A 176 7.62 -6.96 7.27
C ALA A 176 6.76 -7.77 6.30
N VAL A 177 5.89 -8.65 6.79
CA VAL A 177 4.95 -9.40 5.96
C VAL A 177 3.94 -8.46 5.33
N GLY A 178 3.30 -7.60 6.10
CA GLY A 178 2.26 -6.70 5.59
C GLY A 178 2.79 -5.65 4.62
N ASP A 179 4.01 -5.13 4.82
CA ASP A 179 4.60 -4.07 3.99
C ASP A 179 5.31 -4.60 2.74
N ILE A 180 6.13 -5.67 2.86
CA ILE A 180 6.91 -6.21 1.75
C ILE A 180 6.60 -7.66 1.39
N GLY A 181 6.24 -8.52 2.36
CA GLY A 181 5.88 -9.92 2.10
C GLY A 181 4.67 -10.05 1.19
N THR A 182 3.66 -9.18 1.35
CA THR A 182 2.49 -9.12 0.47
C THR A 182 2.86 -8.85 -0.99
N HIS A 183 3.87 -8.03 -1.25
CA HIS A 183 4.37 -7.81 -2.60
C HIS A 183 4.98 -9.08 -3.21
N TRP A 184 5.73 -9.85 -2.40
CA TRP A 184 6.33 -11.10 -2.87
C TRP A 184 5.26 -12.15 -3.18
N MET A 185 4.29 -12.33 -2.29
CA MET A 185 3.17 -13.25 -2.49
C MET A 185 2.33 -12.88 -3.72
N ASP A 186 1.97 -11.61 -3.84
CA ASP A 186 1.26 -11.08 -5.00
C ASP A 186 2.02 -11.31 -6.31
N LEU A 187 3.35 -11.11 -6.28
CA LEU A 187 4.21 -11.33 -7.44
C LEU A 187 4.24 -12.79 -7.87
N VAL A 188 4.36 -13.72 -6.91
CA VAL A 188 4.37 -15.16 -7.19
C VAL A 188 3.05 -15.59 -7.83
N GLU A 189 1.92 -15.22 -7.24
CA GLU A 189 0.61 -15.51 -7.83
C GLU A 189 0.45 -14.90 -9.22
N TYR A 190 0.88 -13.64 -9.39
CA TYR A 190 0.74 -12.94 -10.66
C TYR A 190 1.57 -13.56 -11.79
N VAL A 191 2.80 -13.97 -11.49
CA VAL A 191 3.73 -14.49 -12.49
C VAL A 191 3.40 -15.95 -12.86
N THR A 192 3.08 -16.77 -11.86
CA THR A 192 2.81 -18.21 -12.05
C THR A 192 1.37 -18.52 -12.43
N GLY A 193 0.42 -17.71 -11.97
CA GLY A 193 -1.03 -17.99 -12.04
C GLY A 193 -1.53 -18.96 -10.96
N LEU A 194 -0.65 -19.43 -10.08
CA LEU A 194 -1.02 -20.26 -8.92
C LEU A 194 -1.73 -19.40 -7.88
N LYS A 195 -2.58 -20.04 -7.06
CA LYS A 195 -3.23 -19.42 -5.90
C LYS A 195 -2.64 -19.96 -4.62
N ILE A 196 -2.21 -19.10 -3.72
CA ILE A 196 -1.73 -19.48 -2.40
C ILE A 196 -2.92 -19.96 -1.58
N THR A 197 -2.88 -21.20 -1.12
CA THR A 197 -3.94 -21.86 -0.35
C THR A 197 -3.54 -22.18 1.07
N GLU A 198 -2.25 -22.36 1.31
CA GLU A 198 -1.71 -22.69 2.62
C GLU A 198 -0.42 -21.90 2.87
N VAL A 199 -0.17 -21.54 4.11
CA VAL A 199 1.03 -20.84 4.53
C VAL A 199 1.56 -21.44 5.84
N ASN A 200 2.87 -21.60 5.91
CA ASN A 200 3.61 -21.83 7.14
C ASN A 200 4.68 -20.74 7.24
N ALA A 201 4.77 -20.05 8.37
CA ALA A 201 5.69 -18.93 8.53
C ALA A 201 6.37 -18.95 9.89
N ASP A 202 7.62 -18.51 9.89
CA ASP A 202 8.39 -18.15 11.08
C ASP A 202 8.71 -16.65 11.00
N MET A 203 8.49 -15.93 12.11
CA MET A 203 8.63 -14.47 12.18
C MET A 203 9.48 -14.09 13.38
N GLY A 204 10.30 -13.02 13.22
CA GLY A 204 11.19 -12.56 14.27
C GLY A 204 11.25 -11.04 14.37
N THR A 205 11.28 -10.55 15.62
CA THR A 205 11.53 -9.14 15.95
C THR A 205 12.94 -9.01 16.50
N PHE A 206 13.89 -8.62 15.65
CA PHE A 206 15.30 -8.50 16.04
C PHE A 206 15.59 -7.23 16.84
N LEU A 207 14.92 -6.11 16.48
CA LEU A 207 15.04 -4.83 17.15
C LEU A 207 13.78 -4.55 17.98
N SER A 208 13.67 -5.21 19.14
CA SER A 208 12.56 -5.02 20.07
C SER A 208 12.48 -3.63 20.72
N LYS A 209 13.51 -2.80 20.54
CA LYS A 209 13.54 -1.40 20.99
C LYS A 209 14.12 -0.52 19.91
N ARG A 210 13.50 0.65 19.70
CA ARG A 210 13.98 1.64 18.72
C ARG A 210 13.94 3.05 19.29
N LYS A 211 14.73 3.92 18.70
CA LYS A 211 14.78 5.35 18.99
C LYS A 211 13.77 6.09 18.15
N LYS A 212 12.63 6.42 18.76
CA LYS A 212 11.58 7.22 18.13
C LYS A 212 11.91 8.72 18.26
N PRO A 213 11.94 9.50 17.18
CA PRO A 213 12.09 10.94 17.26
C PRO A 213 10.98 11.60 18.06
N LYS A 214 11.33 12.44 19.04
CA LYS A 214 10.37 13.20 19.87
C LYS A 214 9.56 14.22 19.06
N LYS A 215 10.13 14.76 17.99
CA LYS A 215 9.43 15.63 17.05
C LYS A 215 8.98 14.83 15.83
N GLY A 216 7.79 15.13 15.33
CA GLY A 216 7.27 14.51 14.12
C GLY A 216 8.22 14.74 12.94
N ILE A 217 8.62 13.66 12.29
CA ILE A 217 9.48 13.66 11.12
C ILE A 217 8.71 13.14 9.90
N GLU A 218 9.17 13.50 8.71
CA GLU A 218 8.67 12.87 7.49
C GLU A 218 9.19 11.43 7.37
N THR A 219 8.42 10.59 6.69
CA THR A 219 8.83 9.22 6.39
C THR A 219 10.22 9.24 5.76
N TRP A 220 11.11 8.39 6.27
CA TRP A 220 12.51 8.24 5.84
C TRP A 220 13.45 9.40 6.21
N SER A 221 13.03 10.36 7.02
CA SER A 221 13.87 11.42 7.57
C SER A 221 14.17 11.19 9.06
N GLY A 222 15.01 12.03 9.65
CA GLY A 222 15.30 11.99 11.10
C GLY A 222 16.18 10.83 11.57
N LYS A 223 16.94 10.23 10.67
CA LYS A 223 17.81 9.07 10.96
C LYS A 223 19.07 9.39 11.77
N LEU A 224 19.48 10.66 11.84
CA LEU A 224 20.70 11.13 12.49
C LEU A 224 20.41 12.39 13.32
N LEU A 225 19.58 12.25 14.35
CA LEU A 225 19.35 13.29 15.34
C LEU A 225 20.31 13.14 16.54
N LYS A 226 20.35 14.13 17.42
CA LYS A 226 21.09 14.01 18.69
C LYS A 226 20.37 13.00 19.61
N ASN A 227 21.14 12.34 20.50
CA ASN A 227 20.56 11.32 21.39
C ASN A 227 19.36 11.83 22.21
N ASP A 228 19.40 13.09 22.64
CA ASP A 228 18.34 13.72 23.44
C ASP A 228 17.05 13.99 22.64
N ASP A 229 17.11 13.93 21.31
CA ASP A 229 15.96 14.12 20.42
C ASP A 229 15.13 12.84 20.21
N TYR A 230 15.55 11.73 20.82
CA TYR A 230 14.84 10.44 20.75
C TYR A 230 14.22 10.05 22.08
N GLU A 231 13.19 9.24 22.00
CA GLU A 231 12.67 8.39 23.08
C GLU A 231 12.84 6.93 22.69
N ILE A 232 13.09 6.06 23.69
CA ILE A 232 13.14 4.62 23.46
C ILE A 232 11.71 4.08 23.52
N VAL A 233 11.32 3.33 22.50
CA VAL A 233 10.01 2.68 22.41
C VAL A 233 10.18 1.19 22.17
N ASP A 234 9.26 0.40 22.73
CA ASP A 234 9.18 -1.03 22.47
C ASP A 234 8.51 -1.26 21.10
N ILE A 235 9.00 -2.30 20.38
CA ILE A 235 8.50 -2.73 19.08
C ILE A 235 8.08 -4.19 19.21
N ASP A 236 6.86 -4.46 18.79
CA ASP A 236 6.21 -5.78 18.81
C ASP A 236 5.93 -6.35 17.42
N THR A 237 6.18 -5.56 16.38
CA THR A 237 6.02 -6.00 14.99
C THR A 237 7.31 -6.64 14.46
N GLU A 238 7.17 -7.64 13.61
CA GLU A 238 8.31 -8.42 13.10
C GLU A 238 9.20 -7.62 12.13
N ASP A 239 10.53 -7.87 12.22
CA ASP A 239 11.56 -7.36 11.27
C ASP A 239 11.81 -8.35 10.13
N TYR A 240 11.46 -9.60 10.33
CA TYR A 240 11.79 -10.72 9.46
C TYR A 240 10.66 -11.73 9.44
N ALA A 241 10.44 -12.30 8.26
CA ALA A 241 9.64 -13.50 8.11
C ALA A 241 10.27 -14.43 7.07
N SER A 242 10.24 -15.73 7.38
CA SER A 242 10.44 -16.81 6.42
C SER A 242 9.13 -17.55 6.25
N SER A 243 8.68 -17.71 5.02
CA SER A 243 7.41 -18.40 4.77
C SER A 243 7.54 -19.44 3.67
N MET A 244 6.88 -20.58 3.87
CA MET A 244 6.58 -21.57 2.86
C MET A 244 5.10 -21.44 2.51
N VAL A 245 4.80 -21.34 1.23
CA VAL A 245 3.43 -21.26 0.72
C VAL A 245 3.17 -22.42 -0.22
N ILE A 246 1.97 -22.98 -0.17
CA ILE A 246 1.50 -23.99 -1.12
C ILE A 246 0.53 -23.29 -2.07
N GLY A 247 0.77 -23.47 -3.36
CA GLY A 247 -0.09 -22.92 -4.41
C GLY A 247 -0.74 -24.03 -5.22
N HIS A 248 -2.00 -23.85 -5.59
CA HIS A 248 -2.73 -24.73 -6.48
C HIS A 248 -3.01 -24.05 -7.83
N ASP A 249 -3.02 -24.84 -8.89
CA ASP A 249 -3.42 -24.43 -10.23
C ASP A 249 -4.91 -24.70 -10.43
N ASP A 250 -5.72 -23.67 -10.40
CA ASP A 250 -7.17 -23.76 -10.64
C ASP A 250 -7.52 -24.27 -12.06
N ARG A 251 -6.52 -24.33 -12.97
CA ARG A 251 -6.69 -24.76 -14.36
C ARG A 251 -6.57 -26.28 -14.54
N SER A 252 -6.29 -27.02 -13.48
CA SER A 252 -6.10 -28.49 -13.50
C SER A 252 -7.33 -29.28 -13.02
N GLY A 253 -8.52 -28.66 -13.08
CA GLY A 253 -9.81 -29.30 -12.81
C GLY A 253 -10.55 -29.67 -14.11
#